data_0cee4348926f5c88fa73cc27ed17de65
#
_entry.id   0cee4348926f5c88fa73cc27ed17de65
#
_cell.length_a   1.000
_cell.length_b   1.000
_cell.length_c   1.000
_cell.angle_alpha   90.00
_cell.angle_beta   90.00
_cell.angle_gamma   90.00
#
_symmetry.space_group_name_H-M   'P 1'
#
loop_
_entity.id
_entity.type
_entity.pdbx_description
1 polymer ?
#
loop_
_entity_poly.entity_id
_entity_poly.type
_entity_poly.pdbx_seq_one_letter_code
_entity_poly.pdbx_strand_id
1 'polypeptide(L)'
;SGIPQEEVTRRTLTRFYKLNDAMLLREMIKNVYQECKGFNRKDCLTKEQRLNLQMEEFMERRYEFRHNTQIGEVEYRERVSFRFNFSAIDKRAQNSIMLDAQSEGIAVWDRDIDRYLHSNRVPVYNPLEEFMFSLPRWDGKDHILALASRVPCKNPYWGMLFHRWFLNMVAHWRGIGQKHANSTSPLLVGMQGTHKSTFCRELIPPALRAYYTDSIDFSRKRDAELYLNRFALINIDEFDQVTLTQQGFLKHILQKPVVNLRKPHGSLVQELQRYAS
;
A
#
# COMPACT_ATOMS: atom_id res chain seq x y z
N SER A 1 -5.10 -18.62 -16.58
CA SER A 1 -5.77 -17.94 -17.71
C SER A 1 -5.15 -18.41 -19.02
N GLY A 2 -5.89 -19.29 -19.71
CA GLY A 2 -5.34 -20.04 -20.82
C GLY A 2 -5.46 -19.34 -22.18
N ILE A 3 -4.75 -18.26 -22.39
CA ILE A 3 -4.53 -17.78 -23.76
C ILE A 3 -3.42 -18.65 -24.34
N PRO A 4 -3.67 -19.37 -25.46
CA PRO A 4 -2.64 -20.16 -26.10
C PRO A 4 -1.42 -19.30 -26.43
N GLN A 5 -0.21 -19.81 -26.20
CA GLN A 5 1.05 -19.08 -26.40
C GLN A 5 1.20 -18.58 -27.85
N GLU A 6 0.60 -19.26 -28.77
CA GLU A 6 0.49 -18.89 -30.18
C GLU A 6 -0.28 -17.57 -30.39
N GLU A 7 -1.34 -17.36 -29.65
CA GLU A 7 -2.15 -16.12 -29.70
C GLU A 7 -1.39 -14.93 -29.08
N VAL A 8 -0.64 -15.16 -28.00
CA VAL A 8 0.21 -14.13 -27.39
C VAL A 8 1.32 -13.70 -28.36
N THR A 9 1.98 -14.68 -29.00
CA THR A 9 3.02 -14.42 -29.99
C THR A 9 2.48 -13.67 -31.19
N ARG A 10 1.30 -14.08 -31.69
CA ARG A 10 0.61 -13.40 -32.79
C ARG A 10 0.30 -11.95 -32.47
N ARG A 11 -0.28 -11.64 -31.30
CA ARG A 11 -0.61 -10.29 -30.86
C ARG A 11 0.64 -9.42 -30.70
N THR A 12 1.71 -9.97 -30.19
CA THR A 12 2.99 -9.28 -30.03
C THR A 12 3.59 -8.93 -31.39
N LEU A 13 3.68 -9.88 -32.31
CA LEU A 13 4.21 -9.63 -33.65
C LEU A 13 3.37 -8.63 -34.42
N THR A 14 2.03 -8.72 -34.36
CA THR A 14 1.13 -7.75 -34.98
C THR A 14 1.31 -6.36 -34.44
N ARG A 15 1.51 -6.22 -33.12
CA ARG A 15 1.68 -4.93 -32.45
C ARG A 15 3.03 -4.26 -32.76
N PHE A 16 4.11 -5.04 -32.77
CA PHE A 16 5.46 -4.48 -32.97
C PHE A 16 5.86 -4.30 -34.41
N TYR A 17 5.44 -5.21 -35.30
CA TYR A 17 5.86 -5.18 -36.71
C TYR A 17 4.77 -4.68 -37.67
N LYS A 18 3.60 -4.33 -37.16
CA LYS A 18 2.44 -3.88 -37.97
C LYS A 18 2.16 -4.79 -39.18
N LEU A 19 2.38 -6.08 -39.02
CA LEU A 19 2.19 -7.09 -40.06
C LEU A 19 0.71 -7.38 -40.24
N ASN A 20 0.15 -6.97 -41.38
CA ASN A 20 -1.25 -7.26 -41.75
C ASN A 20 -1.40 -8.52 -42.58
N ASP A 21 -0.32 -9.18 -43.00
CA ASP A 21 -0.35 -10.41 -43.77
C ASP A 21 -0.42 -11.61 -42.85
N ALA A 22 -1.60 -12.23 -42.80
CA ALA A 22 -1.88 -13.38 -41.96
C ALA A 22 -1.05 -14.65 -42.35
N MET A 23 -0.62 -14.73 -43.61
CA MET A 23 0.15 -15.89 -44.11
C MET A 23 1.61 -15.75 -43.69
N LEU A 24 2.22 -14.59 -43.84
CA LEU A 24 3.57 -14.24 -43.37
C LEU A 24 3.68 -14.40 -41.85
N LEU A 25 2.65 -13.94 -41.12
CA LEU A 25 2.59 -14.03 -39.65
C LEU A 25 2.57 -15.50 -39.17
N ARG A 26 1.81 -16.38 -39.88
CA ARG A 26 1.77 -17.82 -39.57
C ARG A 26 3.11 -18.49 -39.84
N GLU A 27 3.79 -18.12 -40.90
CA GLU A 27 5.09 -18.68 -41.26
C GLU A 27 6.19 -18.23 -40.28
N MET A 28 6.20 -16.97 -39.89
CA MET A 28 7.10 -16.45 -38.83
C MET A 28 6.85 -17.12 -37.50
N ILE A 29 5.59 -17.28 -37.07
CA ILE A 29 5.23 -17.99 -35.83
C ILE A 29 5.71 -19.43 -35.89
N LYS A 30 5.54 -20.11 -37.02
CA LYS A 30 5.94 -21.52 -37.24
C LYS A 30 7.47 -21.65 -37.16
N ASN A 31 8.22 -20.72 -37.75
CA ASN A 31 9.67 -20.71 -37.72
C ASN A 31 10.21 -20.47 -36.33
N VAL A 32 9.69 -19.45 -35.63
CA VAL A 32 10.05 -19.18 -34.23
C VAL A 32 9.72 -20.37 -33.32
N TYR A 33 8.58 -21.04 -33.54
CA TYR A 33 8.22 -22.23 -32.77
C TYR A 33 9.15 -23.44 -33.09
N GLN A 34 9.61 -23.59 -34.33
CA GLN A 34 10.56 -24.66 -34.68
C GLN A 34 11.95 -24.37 -34.13
N GLU A 35 12.41 -23.13 -34.18
CA GLU A 35 13.66 -22.71 -33.56
C GLU A 35 13.64 -22.86 -32.03
N CYS A 36 12.50 -22.57 -31.39
CA CYS A 36 12.33 -22.73 -29.94
C CYS A 36 12.18 -24.19 -29.48
N LYS A 37 11.75 -25.12 -30.35
CA LYS A 37 11.59 -26.53 -29.99
C LYS A 37 12.89 -27.26 -29.63
N GLY A 38 14.04 -26.76 -30.08
CA GLY A 38 15.37 -27.27 -29.72
C GLY A 38 16.02 -26.56 -28.53
N PHE A 39 15.46 -25.46 -28.09
CA PHE A 39 16.05 -24.62 -27.05
C PHE A 39 15.47 -25.00 -25.68
N ASN A 40 16.13 -25.90 -25.00
CA ASN A 40 15.88 -26.13 -23.60
C ASN A 40 16.45 -24.92 -22.84
N ARG A 41 15.62 -23.93 -22.54
CA ARG A 41 16.00 -22.67 -21.89
C ARG A 41 16.79 -22.89 -20.59
N LYS A 42 16.62 -24.06 -19.96
CA LYS A 42 17.32 -24.45 -18.74
C LYS A 42 18.81 -24.78 -18.98
N ASP A 43 19.20 -25.22 -20.17
CA ASP A 43 20.57 -25.66 -20.44
C ASP A 43 21.53 -24.51 -20.82
N CYS A 44 20.99 -23.35 -21.18
CA CYS A 44 21.75 -22.15 -21.58
C CYS A 44 21.88 -21.09 -20.45
N LEU A 45 21.35 -21.38 -19.27
CA LEU A 45 21.39 -20.43 -18.15
C LEU A 45 22.71 -20.51 -17.39
N THR A 46 23.27 -19.37 -17.02
CA THR A 46 24.38 -19.32 -16.05
C THR A 46 23.95 -19.91 -14.70
N LYS A 47 24.92 -20.26 -13.85
CA LYS A 47 24.62 -20.74 -12.50
C LYS A 47 23.77 -19.75 -11.70
N GLU A 48 24.09 -18.47 -11.82
CA GLU A 48 23.35 -17.39 -11.12
C GLU A 48 21.92 -17.24 -11.67
N GLN A 49 21.73 -17.32 -12.98
CA GLN A 49 20.40 -17.27 -13.58
C GLN A 49 19.54 -18.45 -13.14
N ARG A 50 20.14 -19.64 -13.06
CA ARG A 50 19.46 -20.85 -12.60
C ARG A 50 19.06 -20.73 -11.13
N LEU A 51 19.97 -20.22 -10.29
CA LEU A 51 19.71 -19.98 -8.88
C LEU A 51 18.55 -18.98 -8.68
N ASN A 52 18.58 -17.88 -9.42
CA ASN A 52 17.51 -16.86 -9.35
C ASN A 52 16.14 -17.45 -9.73
N LEU A 53 16.06 -18.26 -10.78
CA LEU A 53 14.82 -18.91 -11.17
C LEU A 53 14.33 -19.91 -10.12
N GLN A 54 15.22 -20.72 -9.54
CA GLN A 54 14.85 -21.64 -8.48
C GLN A 54 14.34 -20.92 -7.24
N MET A 55 15.00 -19.80 -6.88
CA MET A 55 14.56 -18.95 -5.77
C MET A 55 13.18 -18.33 -6.04
N GLU A 56 12.96 -17.74 -7.23
CA GLU A 56 11.66 -17.18 -7.60
C GLU A 56 10.56 -18.24 -7.54
N GLU A 57 10.79 -19.41 -8.12
CA GLU A 57 9.85 -20.53 -8.11
C GLU A 57 9.51 -21.01 -6.67
N PHE A 58 10.52 -21.06 -5.79
CA PHE A 58 10.36 -21.37 -4.38
C PHE A 58 9.53 -20.31 -3.66
N MET A 59 9.89 -19.03 -3.83
CA MET A 59 9.21 -17.92 -3.18
C MET A 59 7.74 -17.84 -3.59
N GLU A 60 7.43 -17.91 -4.89
CA GLU A 60 6.07 -17.86 -5.41
C GLU A 60 5.23 -19.08 -5.00
N ARG A 61 5.82 -20.26 -4.87
CA ARG A 61 5.15 -21.48 -4.48
C ARG A 61 4.77 -21.52 -3.01
N ARG A 62 5.67 -21.07 -2.12
CA ARG A 62 5.48 -21.19 -0.66
C ARG A 62 4.88 -19.95 -0.03
N TYR A 63 5.17 -18.78 -0.55
CA TYR A 63 4.82 -17.51 0.05
C TYR A 63 4.03 -16.63 -0.91
N GLU A 64 3.33 -15.68 -0.33
CA GLU A 64 2.74 -14.56 -1.02
C GLU A 64 3.29 -13.29 -0.39
N PHE A 65 3.87 -12.42 -1.21
CA PHE A 65 4.49 -11.18 -0.78
C PHE A 65 3.74 -9.99 -1.35
N ARG A 66 3.78 -8.87 -0.64
CA ARG A 66 3.34 -7.58 -1.13
C ARG A 66 4.14 -6.46 -0.46
N HIS A 67 4.46 -5.42 -1.19
CA HIS A 67 5.08 -4.21 -0.63
C HIS A 67 3.98 -3.22 -0.24
N ASN A 68 3.74 -3.10 1.06
CA ASN A 68 2.74 -2.19 1.61
C ASN A 68 3.27 -0.75 1.59
N THR A 69 2.71 0.07 0.70
CA THR A 69 3.16 1.46 0.51
C THR A 69 2.87 2.36 1.70
N GLN A 70 1.86 2.02 2.52
CA GLN A 70 1.45 2.82 3.67
C GLN A 70 2.46 2.73 4.82
N ILE A 71 3.00 1.55 5.07
CA ILE A 71 4.00 1.32 6.11
C ILE A 71 5.43 1.31 5.56
N GLY A 72 5.59 1.20 4.24
CA GLY A 72 6.88 1.14 3.56
C GLY A 72 7.63 -0.17 3.76
N GLU A 73 6.93 -1.25 4.10
CA GLU A 73 7.51 -2.56 4.41
C GLU A 73 6.94 -3.65 3.52
N VAL A 74 7.70 -4.72 3.36
CA VAL A 74 7.22 -5.94 2.71
C VAL A 74 6.43 -6.76 3.72
N GLU A 75 5.24 -7.16 3.32
CA GLU A 75 4.39 -8.10 4.07
C GLU A 75 4.36 -9.44 3.35
N TYR A 76 4.23 -10.51 4.12
CA TYR A 76 4.16 -11.86 3.59
C TYR A 76 3.12 -12.70 4.32
N ARG A 77 2.70 -13.76 3.67
CA ARG A 77 1.99 -14.90 4.25
C ARG A 77 2.43 -16.20 3.59
N GLU A 78 2.36 -17.29 4.32
CA GLU A 78 2.58 -18.62 3.77
C GLU A 78 1.31 -19.10 3.06
N ARG A 79 1.42 -19.62 1.83
CA ARG A 79 0.26 -20.10 1.07
C ARG A 79 -0.42 -21.31 1.68
N VAL A 80 0.31 -22.16 2.40
CA VAL A 80 -0.17 -23.40 3.00
C VAL A 80 -0.56 -23.21 4.47
N SER A 81 -0.38 -22.02 5.02
CA SER A 81 -0.70 -21.74 6.41
C SER A 81 -2.19 -21.43 6.60
N PHE A 82 -2.75 -21.84 7.75
CA PHE A 82 -4.07 -21.40 8.20
C PHE A 82 -4.11 -19.91 8.59
N ARG A 83 -2.99 -19.21 8.55
CA ARG A 83 -2.91 -17.77 8.77
C ARG A 83 -3.20 -17.04 7.47
N PHE A 84 -4.41 -16.50 7.35
CA PHE A 84 -4.84 -15.75 6.16
C PHE A 84 -4.31 -14.32 6.12
N ASN A 85 -3.85 -13.78 7.25
CA ASN A 85 -3.40 -12.40 7.35
C ASN A 85 -1.93 -12.26 6.95
N PHE A 86 -1.65 -11.19 6.23
CA PHE A 86 -0.29 -10.76 5.96
C PHE A 86 0.37 -10.22 7.24
N SER A 87 1.65 -10.47 7.40
CA SER A 87 2.48 -9.94 8.48
C SER A 87 3.69 -9.24 7.88
N ALA A 88 4.13 -8.14 8.48
CA ALA A 88 5.37 -7.50 8.07
C ALA A 88 6.54 -8.47 8.22
N ILE A 89 7.44 -8.49 7.23
CA ILE A 89 8.59 -9.35 7.25
C ILE A 89 9.66 -8.78 8.18
N ASP A 90 9.99 -9.51 9.21
CA ASP A 90 11.09 -9.19 10.11
C ASP A 90 12.35 -10.00 9.76
N LYS A 91 13.46 -9.73 10.43
CA LYS A 91 14.71 -10.46 10.22
C LYS A 91 14.60 -11.95 10.54
N ARG A 92 13.75 -12.31 11.49
CA ARG A 92 13.50 -13.72 11.85
C ARG A 92 12.77 -14.44 10.71
N ALA A 93 11.72 -13.85 10.17
CA ALA A 93 10.99 -14.39 9.04
C ALA A 93 11.90 -14.52 7.80
N GLN A 94 12.71 -13.51 7.51
CA GLN A 94 13.66 -13.52 6.41
C GLN A 94 14.67 -14.68 6.54
N ASN A 95 15.21 -14.88 7.73
CA ASN A 95 16.12 -15.99 8.02
C ASN A 95 15.43 -17.36 7.90
N SER A 96 14.17 -17.47 8.33
CA SER A 96 13.38 -18.71 8.19
C SER A 96 13.15 -19.04 6.72
N ILE A 97 12.77 -18.07 5.91
CA ILE A 97 12.60 -18.24 4.45
C ILE A 97 13.91 -18.72 3.82
N MET A 98 15.06 -18.14 4.21
CA MET A 98 16.37 -18.57 3.71
C MET A 98 16.67 -20.03 4.06
N LEU A 99 16.47 -20.42 5.32
CA LEU A 99 16.71 -21.80 5.79
C LEU A 99 15.77 -22.80 5.10
N ASP A 100 14.52 -22.42 4.86
CA ASP A 100 13.56 -23.24 4.13
C ASP A 100 13.99 -23.45 2.68
N ALA A 101 14.48 -22.40 2.00
CA ALA A 101 15.01 -22.53 0.65
C ALA A 101 16.27 -23.42 0.60
N GLN A 102 17.17 -23.28 1.58
CA GLN A 102 18.37 -24.11 1.69
C GLN A 102 18.01 -25.59 1.98
N SER A 103 16.97 -25.85 2.76
CA SER A 103 16.48 -27.21 3.04
C SER A 103 15.94 -27.91 1.79
N GLU A 104 15.46 -27.14 0.80
CA GLU A 104 15.07 -27.63 -0.54
C GLU A 104 16.24 -27.71 -1.53
N GLY A 105 17.47 -27.50 -1.07
CA GLY A 105 18.68 -27.60 -1.90
C GLY A 105 18.97 -26.35 -2.75
N ILE A 106 18.34 -25.23 -2.45
CA ILE A 106 18.57 -23.94 -3.14
C ILE A 106 19.67 -23.18 -2.40
N ALA A 107 20.82 -22.96 -3.04
CA ALA A 107 22.02 -22.37 -2.41
C ALA A 107 21.90 -20.82 -2.34
N VAL A 108 20.85 -20.30 -1.69
CA VAL A 108 20.62 -18.87 -1.48
C VAL A 108 21.19 -18.37 -0.16
N TRP A 109 21.52 -17.08 -0.13
CA TRP A 109 21.98 -16.37 1.06
C TRP A 109 20.98 -15.25 1.41
N ASP A 110 21.13 -14.66 2.60
CA ASP A 110 20.30 -13.57 3.10
C ASP A 110 20.22 -12.39 2.13
N ARG A 111 21.34 -12.02 1.47
CA ARG A 111 21.41 -10.97 0.44
C ARG A 111 20.55 -11.27 -0.80
N ASP A 112 20.35 -12.54 -1.14
CA ASP A 112 19.58 -12.93 -2.32
C ASP A 112 18.07 -12.82 -2.00
N ILE A 113 17.70 -13.26 -0.81
CA ILE A 113 16.34 -13.06 -0.26
C ILE A 113 16.02 -11.56 -0.16
N ASP A 114 16.92 -10.77 0.43
CA ASP A 114 16.75 -9.32 0.57
C ASP A 114 16.58 -8.63 -0.79
N ARG A 115 17.39 -9.01 -1.77
CA ARG A 115 17.28 -8.51 -3.15
C ARG A 115 15.95 -8.84 -3.80
N TYR A 116 15.42 -10.03 -3.58
CA TYR A 116 14.10 -10.43 -4.08
C TYR A 116 12.99 -9.58 -3.43
N LEU A 117 13.01 -9.47 -2.11
CA LEU A 117 12.02 -8.74 -1.33
C LEU A 117 11.94 -7.25 -1.69
N HIS A 118 13.08 -6.64 -2.03
CA HIS A 118 13.18 -5.23 -2.41
C HIS A 118 13.18 -5.01 -3.94
N SER A 119 12.80 -6.02 -4.71
CA SER A 119 12.68 -5.93 -6.17
C SER A 119 11.23 -5.71 -6.63
N ASN A 120 11.08 -5.38 -7.92
CA ASN A 120 9.76 -5.29 -8.57
C ASN A 120 9.06 -6.66 -8.71
N ARG A 121 9.64 -7.75 -8.24
CA ARG A 121 9.00 -9.08 -8.16
C ARG A 121 7.92 -9.12 -7.09
N VAL A 122 8.09 -8.32 -6.04
CA VAL A 122 7.09 -8.15 -5.00
C VAL A 122 6.08 -7.08 -5.46
N PRO A 123 4.79 -7.43 -5.60
CA PRO A 123 3.79 -6.49 -6.07
C PRO A 123 3.56 -5.37 -5.04
N VAL A 124 3.34 -4.18 -5.55
CA VAL A 124 3.00 -3.01 -4.74
C VAL A 124 1.54 -3.12 -4.27
N TYR A 125 1.31 -2.83 -3.01
CA TYR A 125 0.02 -2.88 -2.36
C TYR A 125 -0.26 -1.56 -1.62
N ASN A 126 -1.35 -0.89 -2.00
CA ASN A 126 -1.87 0.27 -1.28
C ASN A 126 -3.18 -0.12 -0.57
N PRO A 127 -3.18 -0.27 0.76
CA PRO A 127 -4.36 -0.73 1.50
C PRO A 127 -5.56 0.22 1.40
N LEU A 128 -5.33 1.53 1.33
CA LEU A 128 -6.39 2.51 1.21
C LEU A 128 -7.05 2.44 -0.17
N GLU A 129 -6.23 2.30 -1.21
CA GLU A 129 -6.70 2.19 -2.58
C GLU A 129 -7.46 0.87 -2.81
N GLU A 130 -6.91 -0.25 -2.32
CA GLU A 130 -7.56 -1.57 -2.37
C GLU A 130 -8.92 -1.55 -1.66
N PHE A 131 -8.96 -0.96 -0.46
CA PHE A 131 -10.22 -0.80 0.26
C PHE A 131 -11.24 0.00 -0.56
N MET A 132 -10.83 1.13 -1.15
CA MET A 132 -11.71 1.96 -1.96
C MET A 132 -12.24 1.22 -3.21
N PHE A 133 -11.42 0.40 -3.84
CA PHE A 133 -11.84 -0.44 -4.98
C PHE A 133 -12.77 -1.60 -4.57
N SER A 134 -12.67 -2.07 -3.33
CA SER A 134 -13.52 -3.16 -2.82
C SER A 134 -14.94 -2.69 -2.43
N LEU A 135 -15.16 -1.38 -2.35
CA LEU A 135 -16.46 -0.84 -1.94
C LEU A 135 -17.54 -1.17 -2.97
N PRO A 136 -18.75 -1.49 -2.49
CA PRO A 136 -19.90 -1.69 -3.37
C PRO A 136 -20.28 -0.38 -4.08
N ARG A 137 -21.04 -0.50 -5.14
CA ARG A 137 -21.59 0.67 -5.83
C ARG A 137 -22.47 1.48 -4.86
N TRP A 138 -22.34 2.81 -4.94
CA TRP A 138 -23.13 3.72 -4.10
C TRP A 138 -24.64 3.51 -4.27
N ASP A 139 -25.34 3.42 -3.17
CA ASP A 139 -26.79 3.16 -3.10
C ASP A 139 -27.66 4.44 -3.21
N GLY A 140 -27.04 5.60 -3.42
CA GLY A 140 -27.72 6.89 -3.53
C GLY A 140 -28.01 7.59 -2.20
N LYS A 141 -27.64 6.99 -1.04
CA LYS A 141 -27.90 7.55 0.29
C LYS A 141 -26.70 8.30 0.84
N ASP A 142 -26.95 9.35 1.61
CA ASP A 142 -25.89 10.08 2.31
C ASP A 142 -25.57 9.43 3.66
N HIS A 143 -24.67 8.46 3.62
CA HIS A 143 -24.20 7.74 4.82
C HIS A 143 -23.33 8.63 5.73
N ILE A 144 -22.70 9.67 5.18
CA ILE A 144 -21.85 10.58 5.97
C ILE A 144 -22.72 11.46 6.87
N LEU A 145 -23.81 12.01 6.35
CA LEU A 145 -24.77 12.75 7.17
C LEU A 145 -25.46 11.85 8.20
N ALA A 146 -25.78 10.61 7.83
CA ALA A 146 -26.34 9.63 8.77
C ALA A 146 -25.33 9.31 9.90
N LEU A 147 -24.04 9.22 9.61
CA LEU A 147 -22.99 9.05 10.60
C LEU A 147 -22.84 10.29 11.49
N ALA A 148 -22.81 11.49 10.91
CA ALA A 148 -22.72 12.75 11.64
C ALA A 148 -23.89 12.91 12.65
N SER A 149 -25.09 12.48 12.28
CA SER A 149 -26.26 12.57 13.14
C SER A 149 -26.21 11.69 14.41
N ARG A 150 -25.28 10.73 14.47
CA ARG A 150 -25.04 9.91 15.67
C ARG A 150 -24.33 10.67 16.78
N VAL A 151 -23.71 11.81 16.47
CA VAL A 151 -23.07 12.67 17.46
C VAL A 151 -24.09 13.70 17.95
N PRO A 152 -24.48 13.68 19.22
CA PRO A 152 -25.40 14.67 19.79
C PRO A 152 -24.68 16.03 19.88
N CYS A 153 -24.83 16.87 18.87
CA CYS A 153 -24.18 18.16 18.76
C CYS A 153 -25.21 19.31 18.70
N LYS A 154 -24.93 20.37 19.45
CA LYS A 154 -25.77 21.58 19.45
C LYS A 154 -25.46 22.54 18.29
N ASN A 155 -24.32 22.33 17.59
CA ASN A 155 -23.95 23.17 16.48
C ASN A 155 -24.81 22.83 15.25
N PRO A 156 -25.61 23.76 14.71
CA PRO A 156 -26.48 23.49 13.56
C PRO A 156 -25.70 23.18 12.27
N TYR A 157 -24.45 23.61 12.20
CA TYR A 157 -23.59 23.38 11.03
C TYR A 157 -22.79 22.06 11.11
N TRP A 158 -22.89 21.31 12.22
CA TRP A 158 -22.11 20.10 12.45
C TRP A 158 -22.19 19.11 11.29
N GLY A 159 -23.38 18.73 10.87
CA GLY A 159 -23.57 17.75 9.79
C GLY A 159 -22.89 18.17 8.49
N MET A 160 -23.07 19.43 8.08
CA MET A 160 -22.47 19.98 6.86
C MET A 160 -20.94 20.04 6.95
N LEU A 161 -20.41 20.50 8.09
CA LEU A 161 -18.95 20.62 8.28
C LEU A 161 -18.29 19.25 8.37
N PHE A 162 -18.91 18.30 9.09
CA PHE A 162 -18.45 16.93 9.18
C PHE A 162 -18.46 16.24 7.82
N HIS A 163 -19.53 16.37 7.05
CA HIS A 163 -19.64 15.83 5.71
C HIS A 163 -18.47 16.32 4.81
N ARG A 164 -18.24 17.64 4.81
CA ARG A 164 -17.17 18.26 4.03
C ARG A 164 -15.79 17.77 4.46
N TRP A 165 -15.55 17.70 5.77
CA TRP A 165 -14.28 17.19 6.32
C TRP A 165 -14.07 15.73 5.96
N PHE A 166 -15.10 14.88 6.07
CA PHE A 166 -15.01 13.46 5.76
C PHE A 166 -14.69 13.21 4.27
N LEU A 167 -15.31 13.94 3.37
CA LEU A 167 -15.00 13.87 1.94
C LEU A 167 -13.54 14.27 1.65
N ASN A 168 -13.04 15.31 2.31
CA ASN A 168 -11.65 15.72 2.19
C ASN A 168 -10.68 14.66 2.75
N MET A 169 -11.03 14.00 3.85
CA MET A 169 -10.27 12.87 4.37
C MET A 169 -10.13 11.76 3.33
N VAL A 170 -11.24 11.35 2.72
CA VAL A 170 -11.24 10.32 1.67
C VAL A 170 -10.50 10.81 0.42
N ALA A 171 -10.58 12.09 0.07
CA ALA A 171 -9.82 12.67 -1.03
C ALA A 171 -8.29 12.57 -0.79
N HIS A 172 -7.82 12.77 0.45
CA HIS A 172 -6.43 12.52 0.83
C HIS A 172 -6.02 11.05 0.59
N TRP A 173 -6.87 10.08 0.97
CA TRP A 173 -6.59 8.66 0.74
C TRP A 173 -6.41 8.34 -0.74
N ARG A 174 -7.13 9.03 -1.61
CA ARG A 174 -7.08 8.86 -3.07
C ARG A 174 -6.00 9.72 -3.76
N GLY A 175 -5.26 10.53 -3.01
CA GLY A 175 -4.30 11.47 -3.59
C GLY A 175 -4.95 12.57 -4.44
N ILE A 176 -6.26 12.83 -4.27
CA ILE A 176 -6.99 13.85 -5.00
C ILE A 176 -6.84 15.19 -4.25
N GLY A 177 -6.58 16.26 -5.01
CA GLY A 177 -6.54 17.62 -4.42
C GLY A 177 -5.29 17.90 -3.59
N GLN A 178 -4.14 17.30 -3.92
CA GLN A 178 -2.84 17.49 -3.23
C GLN A 178 -2.38 18.97 -3.12
N LYS A 179 -3.07 19.90 -3.78
CA LYS A 179 -2.78 21.34 -3.67
C LYS A 179 -3.24 21.95 -2.34
N HIS A 180 -4.20 21.34 -1.67
CA HIS A 180 -4.80 21.85 -0.45
C HIS A 180 -4.92 20.76 0.60
N ALA A 181 -4.42 21.02 1.79
CA ALA A 181 -4.62 20.14 2.93
C ALA A 181 -6.07 20.23 3.44
N ASN A 182 -6.51 19.18 4.15
CA ASN A 182 -7.71 19.27 4.97
C ASN A 182 -7.39 20.06 6.25
N SER A 183 -7.38 21.39 6.13
CA SER A 183 -6.92 22.31 7.18
C SER A 183 -7.92 22.50 8.34
N THR A 184 -9.10 21.92 8.21
CA THR A 184 -10.12 21.90 9.27
C THR A 184 -10.26 20.48 9.80
N SER A 185 -10.42 20.35 11.12
CA SER A 185 -10.64 19.06 11.77
C SER A 185 -11.78 19.18 12.78
N PRO A 186 -12.60 18.15 12.97
CA PRO A 186 -13.63 18.16 14.01
C PRO A 186 -12.95 18.14 15.37
N LEU A 187 -13.46 18.97 16.30
CA LEU A 187 -13.08 18.97 17.71
C LEU A 187 -14.26 18.49 18.53
N LEU A 188 -14.15 17.32 19.15
CA LEU A 188 -15.18 16.73 19.98
C LEU A 188 -14.94 17.12 21.45
N VAL A 189 -15.79 17.97 21.99
CA VAL A 189 -15.74 18.41 23.38
C VAL A 189 -16.89 17.79 24.17
N GLY A 190 -16.60 17.22 25.33
CA GLY A 190 -17.60 16.59 26.19
C GLY A 190 -16.95 15.92 27.42
N MET A 191 -17.78 15.50 28.37
CA MET A 191 -17.33 14.82 29.58
C MET A 191 -16.52 13.55 29.27
N GLN A 192 -15.69 13.13 30.21
CA GLN A 192 -14.98 11.87 30.15
C GLN A 192 -16.00 10.70 30.08
N GLY A 193 -15.66 9.62 29.36
CA GLY A 193 -16.55 8.45 29.22
C GLY A 193 -17.67 8.60 28.17
N THR A 194 -17.74 9.70 27.42
CA THR A 194 -18.76 9.91 26.36
C THR A 194 -18.39 9.30 25.00
N HIS A 195 -17.45 8.36 24.99
CA HIS A 195 -17.04 7.59 23.79
C HIS A 195 -16.49 8.42 22.60
N LYS A 196 -15.91 9.60 22.87
CA LYS A 196 -15.34 10.46 21.81
C LYS A 196 -14.22 9.74 21.03
N SER A 197 -13.23 9.19 21.73
CA SER A 197 -12.10 8.49 21.11
C SER A 197 -12.56 7.20 20.42
N THR A 198 -13.57 6.51 20.98
CA THR A 198 -14.23 5.36 20.33
C THR A 198 -14.87 5.77 19.00
N PHE A 199 -15.59 6.88 18.98
CA PHE A 199 -16.19 7.41 17.74
C PHE A 199 -15.11 7.71 16.70
N CYS A 200 -14.03 8.41 17.06
CA CYS A 200 -12.93 8.71 16.16
C CYS A 200 -12.33 7.42 15.56
N ARG A 201 -12.13 6.40 16.37
CA ARG A 201 -11.61 5.11 15.96
C ARG A 201 -12.56 4.37 15.01
N GLU A 202 -13.87 4.42 15.27
CA GLU A 202 -14.89 3.76 14.44
C GLU A 202 -15.14 4.46 13.10
N LEU A 203 -14.64 5.69 12.89
CA LEU A 203 -14.62 6.34 11.58
C LEU A 203 -13.76 5.58 10.55
N ILE A 204 -12.78 4.81 11.04
CA ILE A 204 -11.93 4.01 10.18
C ILE A 204 -12.48 2.59 10.09
N PRO A 205 -12.76 2.09 8.87
CA PRO A 205 -13.24 0.74 8.65
C PRO A 205 -12.32 -0.31 9.28
N PRO A 206 -12.84 -1.45 9.75
CA PRO A 206 -12.04 -2.51 10.39
C PRO A 206 -10.82 -2.95 9.55
N ALA A 207 -10.96 -3.03 8.24
CA ALA A 207 -9.88 -3.41 7.32
C ALA A 207 -8.73 -2.40 7.29
N LEU A 208 -8.99 -1.13 7.64
CA LEU A 208 -8.00 -0.04 7.67
C LEU A 208 -7.59 0.35 9.09
N ARG A 209 -8.01 -0.39 10.11
CA ARG A 209 -7.78 -0.06 11.53
C ARG A 209 -6.29 0.03 11.90
N ALA A 210 -5.42 -0.68 11.20
CA ALA A 210 -3.97 -0.59 11.36
C ALA A 210 -3.38 0.78 10.94
N TYR A 211 -4.14 1.57 10.21
CA TYR A 211 -3.76 2.91 9.72
C TYR A 211 -4.46 4.05 10.51
N TYR A 212 -4.95 3.74 11.68
CA TYR A 212 -5.44 4.70 12.68
C TYR A 212 -4.45 4.81 13.82
N THR A 213 -4.25 6.02 14.34
CA THR A 213 -3.53 6.23 15.59
C THR A 213 -4.17 7.34 16.42
N ASP A 214 -4.12 7.20 17.73
CA ASP A 214 -4.46 8.22 18.73
C ASP A 214 -3.23 8.65 19.54
N SER A 215 -2.05 8.19 19.14
CA SER A 215 -0.77 8.51 19.79
C SER A 215 0.14 9.20 18.79
N ILE A 216 0.37 10.50 18.97
CA ILE A 216 1.32 11.30 18.21
C ILE A 216 2.23 12.09 19.15
N ASP A 217 3.55 11.95 18.96
CA ASP A 217 4.52 12.70 19.71
C ASP A 217 4.98 13.93 18.93
N PHE A 218 4.48 15.10 19.31
CA PHE A 218 4.85 16.39 18.69
C PHE A 218 6.26 16.85 19.04
N SER A 219 6.96 16.24 20.01
CA SER A 219 8.36 16.55 20.31
C SER A 219 9.28 16.07 19.18
N ARG A 220 8.89 15.02 18.49
CA ARG A 220 9.60 14.40 17.35
C ARG A 220 9.01 14.86 16.03
N LYS A 221 9.26 16.10 15.64
CA LYS A 221 8.66 16.74 14.46
C LYS A 221 8.74 15.89 13.19
N ARG A 222 9.89 15.24 12.95
CA ARG A 222 10.09 14.40 11.76
C ARG A 222 9.20 13.15 11.75
N ASP A 223 9.07 12.51 12.92
CA ASP A 223 8.23 11.32 13.04
C ASP A 223 6.75 11.70 12.94
N ALA A 224 6.35 12.83 13.53
CA ALA A 224 5.00 13.36 13.39
C ALA A 224 4.64 13.72 11.93
N GLU A 225 5.59 14.24 11.15
CA GLU A 225 5.38 14.45 9.70
C GLU A 225 5.25 13.13 8.93
N LEU A 226 6.03 12.09 9.29
CA LEU A 226 5.90 10.75 8.70
C LEU A 226 4.52 10.15 8.95
N TYR A 227 3.90 10.44 10.10
CA TYR A 227 2.56 9.98 10.44
C TYR A 227 1.51 10.46 9.44
N LEU A 228 1.68 11.65 8.85
CA LEU A 228 0.77 12.16 7.81
C LEU A 228 0.75 11.29 6.55
N ASN A 229 1.86 10.62 6.23
CA ASN A 229 1.93 9.69 5.11
C ASN A 229 1.53 8.25 5.51
N ARG A 230 1.76 7.87 6.77
CA ARG A 230 1.57 6.49 7.24
C ARG A 230 0.13 6.18 7.65
N PHE A 231 -0.56 7.11 8.30
CA PHE A 231 -1.89 6.89 8.86
C PHE A 231 -2.98 7.48 7.97
N ALA A 232 -4.15 6.85 7.98
CA ALA A 232 -5.36 7.32 7.32
C ALA A 232 -6.09 8.38 8.15
N LEU A 233 -6.06 8.22 9.47
CA LEU A 233 -6.63 9.16 10.44
C LEU A 233 -5.75 9.20 11.69
N ILE A 234 -5.48 10.43 12.15
CA ILE A 234 -4.77 10.69 13.40
C ILE A 234 -5.77 11.38 14.35
N ASN A 235 -6.09 10.73 15.46
CA ASN A 235 -6.83 11.34 16.54
C ASN A 235 -5.84 11.96 17.54
N ILE A 236 -5.97 13.25 17.81
CA ILE A 236 -5.20 13.92 18.86
C ILE A 236 -6.05 13.90 20.11
N ASP A 237 -5.89 12.86 20.92
CA ASP A 237 -6.57 12.77 22.21
C ASP A 237 -5.95 13.78 23.20
N GLU A 238 -6.71 14.20 24.19
CA GLU A 238 -6.25 15.17 25.18
C GLU A 238 -5.65 16.46 24.56
N PHE A 239 -6.33 17.02 23.57
CA PHE A 239 -5.90 18.21 22.82
C PHE A 239 -5.60 19.43 23.73
N ASP A 240 -6.22 19.49 24.90
CA ASP A 240 -5.99 20.50 25.93
C ASP A 240 -4.57 20.47 26.53
N GLN A 241 -3.88 19.34 26.43
CA GLN A 241 -2.49 19.19 26.88
C GLN A 241 -1.45 19.69 25.84
N VAL A 242 -1.89 20.03 24.63
CA VAL A 242 -0.99 20.54 23.57
C VAL A 242 -0.47 21.92 23.96
N THR A 243 0.84 22.01 24.20
CA THR A 243 1.51 23.25 24.59
C THR A 243 1.51 24.31 23.48
N LEU A 244 1.69 25.59 23.83
CA LEU A 244 1.74 26.69 22.86
C LEU A 244 2.82 26.46 21.77
N THR A 245 3.97 25.91 22.15
CA THR A 245 5.06 25.57 21.21
C THR A 245 4.63 24.49 20.23
N GLN A 246 3.91 23.47 20.71
CA GLN A 246 3.39 22.39 19.88
C GLN A 246 2.25 22.86 18.97
N GLN A 247 1.42 23.83 19.41
CA GLN A 247 0.35 24.40 18.58
C GLN A 247 0.87 25.03 17.28
N GLY A 248 2.03 25.70 17.32
CA GLY A 248 2.67 26.25 16.12
C GLY A 248 3.02 25.15 15.10
N PHE A 249 3.59 24.07 15.58
CA PHE A 249 3.91 22.92 14.75
C PHE A 249 2.64 22.20 14.25
N LEU A 250 1.64 22.02 15.11
CA LEU A 250 0.35 21.44 14.73
C LEU A 250 -0.31 22.23 13.59
N LYS A 251 -0.37 23.56 13.67
CA LYS A 251 -0.88 24.42 12.59
C LYS A 251 -0.12 24.19 11.30
N HIS A 252 1.19 24.06 11.37
CA HIS A 252 2.03 23.78 10.20
C HIS A 252 1.65 22.44 9.56
N ILE A 253 1.57 21.36 10.32
CA ILE A 253 1.25 20.03 9.79
C ILE A 253 -0.20 19.92 9.28
N LEU A 254 -1.16 20.62 9.90
CA LEU A 254 -2.53 20.66 9.42
C LEU A 254 -2.66 21.31 8.04
N GLN A 255 -1.85 22.31 7.74
CA GLN A 255 -1.86 23.05 6.48
C GLN A 255 -1.01 22.40 5.38
N LYS A 256 -0.19 21.39 5.72
CA LYS A 256 0.75 20.78 4.80
C LYS A 256 0.04 19.80 3.85
N PRO A 257 -0.03 20.07 2.54
CA PRO A 257 -0.77 19.22 1.61
C PRO A 257 -0.01 17.92 1.25
N VAL A 258 1.31 17.96 1.28
CA VAL A 258 2.22 16.85 0.99
C VAL A 258 3.30 16.76 2.06
N VAL A 259 3.91 15.59 2.18
CA VAL A 259 4.97 15.34 3.17
C VAL A 259 6.31 15.30 2.47
N ASN A 260 7.20 16.24 2.81
CA ASN A 260 8.56 16.31 2.26
C ASN A 260 9.54 15.67 3.21
N LEU A 261 10.00 14.47 2.91
CA LEU A 261 10.90 13.73 3.77
C LEU A 261 12.14 13.24 3.04
N ARG A 262 13.25 13.31 3.75
CA ARG A 262 14.48 12.66 3.34
C ARG A 262 14.52 11.27 3.97
N LYS A 263 14.51 10.22 3.15
CA LYS A 263 14.67 8.85 3.66
C LYS A 263 16.01 8.71 4.39
N PRO A 264 16.09 7.88 5.43
CA PRO A 264 17.37 7.52 6.04
C PRO A 264 18.32 7.04 4.94
N HIS A 265 19.55 7.57 4.93
CA HIS A 265 20.57 7.28 3.92
C HIS A 265 20.25 7.75 2.47
N GLY A 266 19.16 8.46 2.25
CA GLY A 266 18.82 9.08 0.96
C GLY A 266 19.44 10.47 0.80
N SER A 267 19.93 10.81 -0.39
CA SER A 267 20.43 12.17 -0.71
C SER A 267 19.31 13.13 -1.09
N LEU A 268 18.19 12.61 -1.59
CA LEU A 268 17.08 13.40 -2.12
C LEU A 268 15.92 13.50 -1.14
N VAL A 269 15.32 14.69 -1.07
CA VAL A 269 14.02 14.90 -0.43
C VAL A 269 12.96 14.33 -1.36
N GLN A 270 12.14 13.42 -0.84
CA GLN A 270 11.00 12.86 -1.57
C GLN A 270 9.72 13.55 -1.11
N GLU A 271 8.90 13.91 -2.08
CA GLU A 271 7.53 14.32 -1.83
C GLU A 271 6.66 13.08 -1.70
N LEU A 272 6.06 12.90 -0.53
CA LEU A 272 5.18 11.79 -0.22
C LEU A 272 3.74 12.29 -0.13
N GLN A 273 2.81 11.44 -0.55
CA GLN A 273 1.40 11.71 -0.41
C GLN A 273 1.03 11.82 1.07
N ARG A 274 0.20 12.82 1.40
CA ARG A 274 -0.46 12.90 2.70
C ARG A 274 -1.73 12.07 2.64
N TYR A 275 -1.89 11.14 3.58
CA TYR A 275 -3.11 10.37 3.77
C TYR A 275 -3.91 10.84 4.99
N ALA A 276 -3.22 11.20 6.08
CA ALA A 276 -3.86 11.55 7.34
C ALA A 276 -4.69 12.83 7.29
N SER A 277 -5.79 12.77 8.00
CA SER A 277 -6.66 13.90 8.37
C SER A 277 -6.78 14.00 9.87
#